data_d9b33c9bcc7cf7c50219e7d6a4b98b7e
#
_entry.id   d9b33c9bcc7cf7c50219e7d6a4b98b7e
#
_cell.length_a   1.000
_cell.length_b   1.000
_cell.length_c   1.000
_cell.angle_alpha   90.00
_cell.angle_beta   90.00
_cell.angle_gamma   90.00
#
_symmetry.space_group_name_H-M   'P 1'
#
loop_
_entity.id
_entity.type
_entity.pdbx_description
1 polymer ?
#
loop_
_entity_poly.entity_id
_entity_poly.type
_entity_poly.pdbx_seq_one_letter_code
_entity_poly.pdbx_strand_id
1 'polypeptide(L)'
;RCISNRLGDDRVYRWELARDGETYQMTVPGSVTVNHAETGLVAVLGGAGLMYFPEPLVAPYVKDGRLRLVLTEWSPLEEGFHIYYSSRRQLPTGLRLLIEFIQEARPLGL
;
A
#
# COMPACT_ATOMS: atom_id res chain seq x y z
N ARG A 1 -14.93 11.51 -5.14
CA ARG A 1 -14.10 11.07 -6.29
C ARG A 1 -13.06 10.07 -5.82
N CYS A 2 -13.06 8.90 -6.41
CA CYS A 2 -12.11 7.84 -6.07
C CYS A 2 -11.22 7.51 -7.27
N ILE A 3 -9.97 7.19 -6.97
CA ILE A 3 -9.01 6.75 -7.96
C ILE A 3 -8.80 5.25 -7.77
N SER A 4 -9.01 4.47 -8.80
CA SER A 4 -8.90 3.02 -8.77
C SER A 4 -7.54 2.57 -9.32
N ASN A 5 -7.05 1.46 -8.81
CA ASN A 5 -5.81 0.86 -9.28
C ASN A 5 -6.12 -0.42 -10.06
N ARG A 6 -5.54 -0.54 -11.26
CA ARG A 6 -5.69 -1.73 -12.10
C ARG A 6 -4.48 -2.63 -11.92
N LEU A 7 -4.73 -3.89 -11.60
CA LEU A 7 -3.69 -4.89 -11.44
C LEU A 7 -3.15 -5.38 -12.79
N GLY A 8 -2.00 -6.05 -12.78
CA GLY A 8 -1.36 -6.54 -13.98
C GLY A 8 -2.17 -7.52 -14.83
N ASP A 9 -3.21 -8.10 -14.27
CA ASP A 9 -4.16 -9.00 -14.96
C ASP A 9 -5.43 -8.28 -15.44
N ASP A 10 -5.40 -6.97 -15.55
CA ASP A 10 -6.49 -6.09 -15.99
C ASP A 10 -7.66 -5.98 -15.00
N ARG A 11 -7.55 -6.56 -13.82
CA ARG A 11 -8.58 -6.42 -12.79
C ARG A 11 -8.38 -5.14 -11.98
N VAL A 12 -9.48 -4.45 -11.71
CA VAL A 12 -9.47 -3.30 -10.79
C VAL A 12 -9.39 -3.83 -9.36
N TYR A 13 -8.44 -3.30 -8.59
CA TYR A 13 -8.29 -3.66 -7.19
C TYR A 13 -9.50 -3.17 -6.38
N ARG A 14 -10.13 -4.08 -5.65
CA ARG A 14 -11.23 -3.74 -4.75
C ARG A 14 -10.67 -3.23 -3.44
N TRP A 15 -11.23 -2.14 -2.96
CA TRP A 15 -10.85 -1.60 -1.66
C TRP A 15 -11.30 -2.52 -0.54
N GLU A 16 -10.41 -2.80 0.37
CA GLU A 16 -10.68 -3.64 1.52
C GLU A 16 -10.93 -2.76 2.75
N LEU A 17 -12.12 -2.84 3.30
CA LEU A 17 -12.52 -2.12 4.49
C LEU A 17 -12.91 -3.12 5.56
N ALA A 18 -12.67 -2.77 6.82
CA ALA A 18 -13.01 -3.63 7.94
C ALA A 18 -13.55 -2.79 9.11
N ARG A 19 -14.59 -3.30 9.76
CA ARG A 19 -15.13 -2.70 10.97
C ARG A 19 -15.91 -3.74 11.76
N ASP A 20 -15.78 -3.71 13.09
CA ASP A 20 -16.51 -4.57 14.03
C ASP A 20 -16.35 -6.07 13.71
N GLY A 21 -15.14 -6.49 13.28
CA GLY A 21 -14.84 -7.86 12.94
C GLY A 21 -15.32 -8.31 11.57
N GLU A 22 -15.96 -7.45 10.81
CA GLU A 22 -16.41 -7.74 9.45
C GLU A 22 -15.52 -7.07 8.42
N THR A 23 -15.30 -7.75 7.29
CA THR A 23 -14.52 -7.24 6.17
C THR A 23 -15.40 -7.03 4.96
N TYR A 24 -15.10 -5.98 4.22
CA TYR A 24 -15.86 -5.59 3.02
C TYR A 24 -14.90 -5.37 1.87
N GLN A 25 -15.25 -5.86 0.69
CA GLN A 25 -14.54 -5.53 -0.53
C GLN A 25 -15.44 -4.64 -1.38
N MET A 26 -14.95 -3.47 -1.74
CA MET A 26 -15.75 -2.47 -2.46
C MET A 26 -15.12 -2.09 -3.78
N THR A 27 -15.92 -2.08 -4.82
CA THR A 27 -15.58 -1.43 -6.07
C THR A 27 -16.05 0.01 -5.97
N VAL A 28 -15.13 0.96 -6.10
CA VAL A 28 -15.45 2.37 -5.91
C VAL A 28 -15.70 3.06 -7.26
N PRO A 29 -16.67 3.99 -7.32
CA PRO A 29 -16.89 4.76 -8.53
C PRO A 29 -15.82 5.85 -8.66
N GLY A 30 -15.43 6.11 -9.89
CA GLY A 30 -14.46 7.17 -10.17
C GLY A 30 -14.14 7.22 -11.65
N SER A 31 -13.70 8.39 -12.11
CA SER A 31 -13.37 8.61 -13.52
C SER A 31 -11.89 8.31 -13.83
N VAL A 32 -11.08 8.04 -12.80
CA VAL A 32 -9.65 7.81 -12.97
C VAL A 32 -9.28 6.41 -12.48
N THR A 33 -8.61 5.68 -13.36
CA THR A 33 -8.03 4.37 -13.03
C THR A 33 -6.56 4.40 -13.43
N VAL A 34 -5.68 4.01 -12.53
CA VAL A 34 -4.23 3.97 -12.77
C VAL A 34 -3.75 2.52 -12.70
N ASN A 35 -2.64 2.23 -13.35
CA ASN A 35 -2.00 0.91 -13.29
C ASN A 35 -0.68 0.92 -12.52
N HIS A 36 -0.37 2.03 -11.87
CA HIS A 36 0.85 2.19 -11.10
C HIS A 36 0.57 3.07 -9.89
N ALA A 37 0.98 2.61 -8.72
CA ALA A 37 0.67 3.29 -7.46
C ALA A 37 1.25 4.71 -7.40
N GLU A 38 2.45 4.91 -7.91
CA GLU A 38 3.08 6.24 -7.91
C GLU A 38 2.31 7.24 -8.75
N THR A 39 1.76 6.81 -9.88
CA THR A 39 0.91 7.67 -10.71
C THR A 39 -0.34 8.09 -9.95
N GLY A 40 -0.95 7.15 -9.23
CA GLY A 40 -2.08 7.45 -8.36
C GLY A 40 -1.72 8.41 -7.24
N LEU A 41 -0.56 8.23 -6.64
CA LEU A 41 -0.07 9.11 -5.58
C LEU A 41 0.09 10.57 -6.08
N VAL A 42 0.67 10.76 -7.26
CA VAL A 42 0.79 12.08 -7.87
C VAL A 42 -0.58 12.70 -8.07
N ALA A 43 -1.54 11.94 -8.56
CA ALA A 43 -2.91 12.43 -8.76
C ALA A 43 -3.57 12.85 -7.44
N VAL A 44 -3.43 12.05 -6.38
CA VAL A 44 -3.99 12.38 -5.06
C VAL A 44 -3.32 13.61 -4.46
N LEU A 45 -2.01 13.72 -4.57
CA LEU A 45 -1.26 14.91 -4.11
C LEU A 45 -1.71 16.17 -4.85
N GLY A 46 -2.13 16.03 -6.10
CA GLY A 46 -2.71 17.11 -6.89
C GLY A 46 -4.18 17.41 -6.63
N GLY A 47 -4.80 16.71 -5.68
CA GLY A 47 -6.20 16.95 -5.31
C GLY A 47 -7.24 16.22 -6.16
N ALA A 48 -6.84 15.19 -6.92
CA ALA A 48 -7.76 14.48 -7.82
C ALA A 48 -8.83 13.66 -7.11
N GLY A 49 -8.61 13.27 -5.84
CA GLY A 49 -9.59 12.50 -5.09
C GLY A 49 -8.99 11.62 -4.00
N LEU A 50 -9.65 10.52 -3.72
CA LEU A 50 -9.28 9.54 -2.70
C LEU A 50 -8.69 8.31 -3.37
N MET A 51 -7.71 7.69 -2.73
CA MET A 51 -7.17 6.43 -3.20
C MET A 51 -6.78 5.54 -2.01
N TYR A 52 -6.78 4.24 -2.25
CA TYR A 52 -6.39 3.24 -1.27
C TYR A 52 -4.90 2.90 -1.44
N PHE A 53 -4.14 3.05 -0.37
CA PHE A 53 -2.70 2.79 -0.37
C PHE A 53 -2.27 2.01 0.87
N PRO A 54 -1.18 1.25 0.79
CA PRO A 54 -0.49 0.82 2.00
C PRO A 54 0.05 2.04 2.77
N GLU A 55 -0.23 2.09 4.06
CA GLU A 55 0.13 3.24 4.90
C GLU A 55 1.61 3.63 4.82
N PRO A 56 2.58 2.70 4.84
CA PRO A 56 4.00 3.08 4.77
C PRO A 56 4.38 3.89 3.55
N LEU A 57 3.70 3.71 2.42
CA LEU A 57 4.00 4.45 1.19
C LEU A 57 3.55 5.91 1.26
N VAL A 58 2.55 6.21 2.06
CA VAL A 58 1.96 7.55 2.16
C VAL A 58 2.30 8.27 3.46
N ALA A 59 2.87 7.56 4.43
CA ALA A 59 3.17 8.11 5.75
C ALA A 59 3.97 9.42 5.72
N PRO A 60 5.02 9.60 4.89
CA PRO A 60 5.73 10.87 4.83
C PRO A 60 4.85 12.05 4.41
N TYR A 61 3.92 11.82 3.50
CA TYR A 61 3.02 12.87 2.99
C TYR A 61 1.91 13.20 3.98
N VAL A 62 1.48 12.22 4.77
CA VAL A 62 0.54 12.45 5.86
C VAL A 62 1.22 13.27 6.97
N LYS A 63 2.46 12.92 7.28
CA LYS A 63 3.24 13.59 8.32
C LYS A 63 3.47 15.06 7.98
N ASP A 64 3.74 15.39 6.73
CA ASP A 64 3.99 16.78 6.30
C ASP A 64 2.71 17.56 5.92
N GLY A 65 1.55 16.95 6.06
CA GLY A 65 0.26 17.60 5.84
C GLY A 65 -0.23 17.64 4.40
N ARG A 66 0.50 17.04 3.44
CA ARG A 66 0.07 17.02 2.03
C ARG A 66 -1.04 16.00 1.76
N LEU A 67 -1.15 14.97 2.58
CA LEU A 67 -2.22 13.98 2.51
C LEU A 67 -2.94 13.87 3.85
N ARG A 68 -4.19 13.45 3.80
CA ARG A 68 -5.00 13.19 4.99
C ARG A 68 -5.52 11.76 4.93
N LEU A 69 -5.41 11.04 6.03
CA LEU A 69 -6.07 9.75 6.18
C LEU A 69 -7.56 9.97 6.43
N VAL A 70 -8.39 9.20 5.74
CA VAL A 70 -9.83 9.20 5.94
C VAL A 70 -10.31 7.77 6.17
N LEU A 71 -11.47 7.61 6.80
CA LEU A 71 -12.05 6.30 7.11
C LEU A 71 -11.08 5.40 7.90
N THR A 72 -10.32 5.98 8.82
CA THR A 72 -9.35 5.23 9.61
C THR A 72 -9.99 4.13 10.44
N GLU A 73 -11.24 4.30 10.86
CA GLU A 73 -12.03 3.31 11.59
C GLU A 73 -12.36 2.08 10.73
N TRP A 74 -12.30 2.22 9.41
CA TRP A 74 -12.59 1.19 8.43
C TRP A 74 -11.33 0.58 7.80
N SER A 75 -10.16 1.06 8.19
CA SER A 75 -8.88 0.57 7.64
C SER A 75 -8.52 -0.77 8.29
N PRO A 76 -8.36 -1.86 7.52
CA PRO A 76 -7.97 -3.13 8.09
C PRO A 76 -6.52 -3.10 8.55
N LEU A 77 -6.24 -3.84 9.62
CA LEU A 77 -4.87 -4.15 10.00
C LEU A 77 -4.43 -5.37 9.20
N GLU A 78 -3.45 -5.16 8.34
CA GLU A 78 -2.87 -6.24 7.54
C GLU A 78 -1.46 -6.53 8.01
N GLU A 79 -1.00 -7.72 7.64
CA GLU A 79 0.37 -8.11 7.89
C GLU A 79 1.32 -7.20 7.16
N GLY A 80 2.07 -6.51 7.19
CA GLY A 80 2.94 -5.62 6.44
C GLY A 80 3.66 -6.28 5.27
N PHE A 81 4.71 -5.69 4.82
CA PHE A 81 5.53 -6.22 3.75
C PHE A 81 6.45 -7.32 4.26
N HIS A 82 6.65 -8.33 3.44
CA HIS A 82 7.47 -9.49 3.77
C HIS A 82 8.54 -9.70 2.71
N ILE A 83 9.67 -10.26 3.12
CA ILE A 83 10.72 -10.69 2.21
C ILE A 83 10.56 -12.19 1.99
N TYR A 84 10.42 -12.60 0.74
CA TYR A 84 10.35 -14.01 0.36
C TYR A 84 11.65 -14.48 -0.24
N TYR A 85 12.09 -15.68 0.15
CA TYR A 85 13.24 -16.32 -0.44
C TYR A 85 13.06 -17.84 -0.41
N SER A 86 13.73 -18.53 -1.35
CA SER A 86 13.40 -19.93 -1.67
C SER A 86 13.85 -20.95 -0.62
N SER A 87 14.86 -20.67 0.19
CA SER A 87 15.34 -21.62 1.20
C SER A 87 16.15 -20.93 2.29
N ARG A 88 15.92 -21.35 3.52
CA ARG A 88 16.74 -20.92 4.67
C ARG A 88 18.05 -21.70 4.82
N ARG A 89 18.13 -22.90 4.20
CA ARG A 89 19.23 -23.83 4.43
C ARG A 89 20.55 -23.41 3.80
N GLN A 90 20.51 -22.69 2.68
CA GLN A 90 21.70 -22.31 1.94
C GLN A 90 21.55 -20.90 1.40
N LEU A 91 21.39 -19.93 2.29
CA LEU A 91 21.37 -18.54 1.87
C LEU A 91 22.79 -18.12 1.48
N PRO A 92 23.01 -17.62 0.25
CA PRO A 92 24.28 -16.97 -0.09
C PRO A 92 24.55 -15.83 0.90
N THR A 93 25.83 -15.64 1.23
CA THR A 93 26.23 -14.62 2.21
C THR A 93 25.72 -13.24 1.83
N GLY A 94 25.80 -12.86 0.54
CA GLY A 94 25.30 -11.57 0.09
C GLY A 94 23.78 -11.39 0.29
N LEU A 95 23.01 -12.44 0.02
CA LEU A 95 21.55 -12.41 0.23
C LEU A 95 21.22 -12.30 1.72
N ARG A 96 21.91 -13.05 2.57
CA ARG A 96 21.70 -12.97 4.01
C ARG A 96 22.00 -11.57 4.54
N LEU A 97 23.10 -10.98 4.11
CA LEU A 97 23.49 -9.62 4.52
C LEU A 97 22.47 -8.58 4.04
N LEU A 98 21.93 -8.74 2.83
CA LEU A 98 20.89 -7.85 2.32
C LEU A 98 19.61 -7.95 3.15
N ILE A 99 19.18 -9.16 3.48
CA ILE A 99 18.00 -9.36 4.33
C ILE A 99 18.19 -8.71 5.69
N GLU A 100 19.31 -8.96 6.34
CA GLU A 100 19.64 -8.36 7.63
C GLU A 100 19.65 -6.83 7.55
N PHE A 101 20.25 -6.29 6.50
CA PHE A 101 20.27 -4.84 6.26
C PHE A 101 18.87 -4.26 6.12
N ILE A 102 17.99 -4.90 5.35
CA ILE A 102 16.61 -4.43 5.17
C ILE A 102 15.84 -4.48 6.49
N GLN A 103 16.01 -5.56 7.27
CA GLN A 103 15.37 -5.68 8.58
C GLN A 103 15.84 -4.61 9.56
N GLU A 104 17.12 -4.25 9.52
CA GLU A 104 17.68 -3.22 10.37
C GLU A 104 17.32 -1.82 9.90
N ALA A 105 17.43 -1.54 8.61
CA ALA A 105 17.16 -0.23 8.04
C ALA A 105 15.66 0.15 8.03
N ARG A 106 14.77 -0.84 7.98
CA ARG A 106 13.31 -0.64 7.94
C ARG A 106 12.90 0.44 6.93
N PRO A 107 13.17 0.26 5.64
CA PRO A 107 13.00 1.33 4.65
C PRO A 107 11.56 1.83 4.50
N LEU A 108 10.58 1.03 4.92
CA LEU A 108 9.16 1.40 4.87
C LEU A 108 8.62 1.77 6.26
N GLY A 109 9.48 1.97 7.25
CA GLY A 109 9.07 2.36 8.60
C GLY A 109 8.40 1.27 9.42
N LEU A 110 8.55 0.02 8.99
CA LEU A 110 7.91 -1.15 9.62
C LEU A 110 8.72 -1.74 10.77
#